data_bc270d9cae651518dad4aae320642104
#
_entry.id   bc270d9cae651518dad4aae320642104
#
_cell.length_a   1.000
_cell.length_b   1.000
_cell.length_c   1.000
_cell.angle_alpha   90.00
_cell.angle_beta   90.00
_cell.angle_gamma   90.00
#
_symmetry.space_group_name_H-M   'P 1'
#
loop_
_entity.id
_entity.type
_entity.pdbx_description
1 polymer ?
#
loop_
_entity_poly.entity_id
_entity_poly.type
_entity_poly.pdbx_seq_one_letter_code
_entity_poly.pdbx_strand_id
1 'polypeptide(L)'
;MPRPPAEIGPDGRVRTADGIDVTASFEQGARVAVELAASKQVVAAVLKARSPSCGSGLVYDGTFSARLVDGDGVTAAALRNTGIVVLTEEDVARGERPSGQTNRRD
;
A
#
# COMPACT_ATOMS: atom_id res chain seq x y z
N MET A 1 7.00 1.24 20.07
CA MET A 1 5.61 0.84 20.35
C MET A 1 4.87 0.49 19.08
N PRO A 2 4.31 -0.70 18.99
CA PRO A 2 3.56 -1.02 17.77
C PRO A 2 2.31 -0.16 17.67
N ARG A 3 1.94 0.15 16.44
CA ARG A 3 0.69 0.87 16.20
C ARG A 3 -0.50 -0.05 16.39
N PRO A 4 -1.64 0.48 16.83
CA PRO A 4 -2.86 -0.31 16.80
C PRO A 4 -3.16 -0.73 15.36
N PRO A 5 -3.75 -1.92 15.16
CA PRO A 5 -4.17 -2.32 13.83
C PRO A 5 -5.19 -1.33 13.26
N ALA A 6 -5.11 -1.10 11.97
CA ALA A 6 -6.05 -0.22 11.28
C ALA A 6 -6.44 -0.84 9.95
N GLU A 7 -7.62 -0.48 9.45
CA GLU A 7 -8.12 -0.94 8.15
C GLU A 7 -8.81 0.21 7.42
N ILE A 8 -8.89 0.07 6.11
CA ILE A 8 -9.56 1.06 5.26
C ILE A 8 -11.01 0.62 5.07
N GLY A 9 -11.95 1.50 5.44
CA GLY A 9 -13.36 1.23 5.22
C GLY A 9 -13.81 1.57 3.80
N PRO A 10 -15.06 1.22 3.47
CA PRO A 10 -15.59 1.51 2.12
C PRO A 10 -15.67 2.99 1.79
N ASP A 11 -15.65 3.87 2.80
CA ASP A 11 -15.61 5.31 2.60
C ASP A 11 -14.18 5.84 2.35
N GLY A 12 -13.18 4.96 2.30
CA GLY A 12 -11.79 5.36 2.08
C GLY A 12 -11.08 5.85 3.33
N ARG A 13 -11.76 5.89 4.47
CA ARG A 13 -11.14 6.34 5.72
C ARG A 13 -10.44 5.18 6.41
N VAL A 14 -9.31 5.48 7.03
CA VAL A 14 -8.53 4.50 7.79
C VAL A 14 -8.88 4.65 9.26
N ARG A 15 -9.34 3.56 9.88
CA ARG A 15 -9.73 3.59 11.29
C ARG A 15 -9.13 2.41 12.03
N THR A 16 -8.85 2.63 13.32
CA THR A 16 -8.47 1.54 14.21
C THR A 16 -9.71 0.72 14.56
N ALA A 17 -9.50 -0.44 15.20
CA ALA A 17 -10.62 -1.26 15.66
C ALA A 17 -11.51 -0.53 16.65
N ASP A 18 -10.97 0.45 17.39
CA ASP A 18 -11.73 1.28 18.32
C ASP A 18 -12.53 2.36 17.59
N GLY A 19 -12.45 2.46 16.29
CA GLY A 19 -13.17 3.46 15.52
C GLY A 19 -12.46 4.82 15.41
N ILE A 20 -11.22 4.91 15.86
CA ILE A 20 -10.45 6.15 15.78
C ILE A 20 -9.99 6.34 14.33
N ASP A 21 -10.32 7.50 13.75
CA ASP A 21 -9.92 7.83 12.38
C ASP A 21 -8.45 8.25 12.38
N VAL A 22 -7.63 7.52 11.65
CA VAL A 22 -6.20 7.79 11.54
C VAL A 22 -5.80 8.09 10.10
N THR A 23 -6.76 8.45 9.26
CA THR A 23 -6.53 8.71 7.84
C THR A 23 -5.44 9.76 7.63
N ALA A 24 -5.48 10.86 8.38
CA ALA A 24 -4.50 11.94 8.19
C ALA A 24 -3.08 11.46 8.45
N SER A 25 -2.88 10.60 9.44
CA SER A 25 -1.56 10.03 9.71
C SER A 25 -1.07 9.16 8.56
N PHE A 26 -1.97 8.37 7.98
CA PHE A 26 -1.62 7.52 6.84
C PHE A 26 -1.32 8.36 5.61
N GLU A 27 -2.09 9.43 5.38
CA GLU A 27 -1.83 10.33 4.26
C GLU A 27 -0.50 11.06 4.42
N GLN A 28 -0.16 11.47 5.64
CA GLN A 28 1.13 12.09 5.92
C GLN A 28 2.27 11.11 5.64
N GLY A 29 2.13 9.86 6.08
CA GLY A 29 3.13 8.83 5.80
C GLY A 29 3.29 8.59 4.30
N ALA A 30 2.19 8.61 3.57
CA ALA A 30 2.23 8.44 2.12
C ALA A 30 2.97 9.61 1.44
N ARG A 31 2.74 10.85 1.88
CA ARG A 31 3.46 12.00 1.33
C ARG A 31 4.96 11.90 1.59
N VAL A 32 5.35 11.49 2.79
CA VAL A 32 6.77 11.30 3.10
C VAL A 32 7.38 10.23 2.19
N ALA A 33 6.66 9.13 1.98
CA ALA A 33 7.15 8.05 1.12
C ALA A 33 7.34 8.54 -0.32
N VAL A 34 6.38 9.31 -0.84
CA VAL A 34 6.46 9.85 -2.20
C VAL A 34 7.65 10.80 -2.34
N GLU A 35 7.85 11.69 -1.35
CA GLU A 35 8.96 12.62 -1.38
C GLU A 35 10.31 11.90 -1.33
N LEU A 36 10.41 10.89 -0.47
CA LEU A 36 11.63 10.10 -0.37
C LEU A 36 11.91 9.36 -1.68
N ALA A 37 10.87 8.73 -2.25
CA ALA A 37 11.01 8.02 -3.51
C ALA A 37 11.48 8.94 -4.62
N ALA A 38 10.92 10.15 -4.68
CA ALA A 38 11.34 11.13 -5.70
C ALA A 38 12.79 11.55 -5.50
N SER A 39 13.21 11.80 -4.25
CA SER A 39 14.57 12.22 -3.97
C SER A 39 15.60 11.13 -4.28
N LYS A 40 15.21 9.87 -4.22
CA LYS A 40 16.08 8.73 -4.50
C LYS A 40 15.88 8.19 -5.91
N GLN A 41 15.01 8.80 -6.69
CA GLN A 41 14.71 8.38 -8.07
C GLN A 41 14.27 6.91 -8.14
N VAL A 42 13.44 6.51 -7.18
CA VAL A 42 12.91 5.14 -7.11
C VAL A 42 11.94 4.90 -8.27
N VAL A 43 12.07 3.77 -8.94
CA VAL A 43 11.18 3.40 -10.04
C VAL A 43 10.25 2.24 -9.67
N ALA A 44 10.58 1.50 -8.61
CA ALA A 44 9.78 0.37 -8.15
C ALA A 44 9.93 0.23 -6.65
N ALA A 45 8.89 -0.27 -6.01
CA ALA A 45 8.88 -0.49 -4.56
C ALA A 45 8.24 -1.83 -4.24
N VAL A 46 8.78 -2.54 -3.26
CA VAL A 46 8.19 -3.75 -2.72
C VAL A 46 7.68 -3.42 -1.33
N LEU A 47 6.38 -3.54 -1.14
CA LEU A 47 5.71 -3.12 0.08
C LEU A 47 5.03 -4.32 0.74
N LYS A 48 4.68 -4.14 2.01
CA LYS A 48 4.05 -5.21 2.79
C LYS A 48 2.61 -5.45 2.31
N ALA A 49 2.30 -6.69 2.02
CA ALA A 49 0.97 -7.08 1.51
C ALA A 49 -0.13 -6.80 2.54
N ARG A 50 -1.29 -6.42 2.03
CA ARG A 50 -2.56 -6.29 2.76
C ARG A 50 -2.62 -5.20 3.82
N SER A 51 -1.54 -4.45 4.03
CA SER A 51 -1.58 -3.39 5.02
C SER A 51 -2.40 -2.20 4.52
N PRO A 52 -3.03 -1.43 5.40
CA PRO A 52 -3.78 -0.24 4.97
C PRO A 52 -2.87 0.85 4.39
N SER A 53 -1.59 0.81 4.67
CA SER A 53 -0.63 1.73 4.07
C SER A 53 -0.04 1.16 2.78
N CYS A 54 0.41 -0.08 2.81
CA CYS A 54 1.30 -0.64 1.79
C CYS A 54 0.67 -1.74 0.95
N GLY A 55 -0.52 -2.23 1.28
CA GLY A 55 -1.16 -3.30 0.51
C GLY A 55 -1.34 -2.90 -0.94
N SER A 56 -1.06 -3.82 -1.84
CA SER A 56 -1.16 -3.58 -3.28
C SER A 56 -2.09 -4.60 -3.87
N GLY A 57 -3.22 -4.15 -4.36
CA GLY A 57 -4.24 -4.99 -4.97
C GLY A 57 -5.25 -5.58 -4.00
N LEU A 58 -4.87 -5.86 -2.76
CA LEU A 58 -5.75 -6.40 -1.73
C LEU A 58 -5.49 -5.72 -0.40
N VAL A 59 -6.54 -5.34 0.28
CA VAL A 59 -6.49 -4.78 1.63
C VAL A 59 -7.66 -5.35 2.43
N TYR A 60 -7.58 -5.28 3.75
CA TYR A 60 -8.71 -5.66 4.60
C TYR A 60 -9.82 -4.61 4.49
N ASP A 61 -11.07 -5.05 4.65
CA ASP A 61 -12.25 -4.28 4.24
C ASP A 61 -12.75 -3.26 5.26
N GLY A 62 -12.11 -3.16 6.40
CA GLY A 62 -12.52 -2.20 7.44
C GLY A 62 -13.39 -2.79 8.53
N THR A 63 -13.78 -4.06 8.43
CA THR A 63 -14.65 -4.70 9.44
C THR A 63 -13.88 -5.43 10.53
N PHE A 64 -12.56 -5.54 10.37
CA PHE A 64 -11.69 -6.28 11.31
C PHE A 64 -12.09 -7.75 11.43
N SER A 65 -12.55 -8.33 10.32
CA SER A 65 -13.00 -9.72 10.25
C SER A 65 -12.11 -10.57 9.34
N ALA A 66 -10.92 -10.07 9.00
CA ALA A 66 -9.96 -10.75 8.12
C ALA A 66 -10.50 -10.94 6.69
N ARG A 67 -11.43 -10.10 6.27
CA ARG A 67 -11.97 -10.16 4.91
C ARG A 67 -11.20 -9.20 4.01
N LEU A 68 -10.71 -9.71 2.88
CA LEU A 68 -9.97 -8.92 1.90
C LEU A 68 -10.89 -8.43 0.79
N VAL A 69 -10.59 -7.23 0.30
CA VAL A 69 -11.27 -6.65 -0.87
C VAL A 69 -10.21 -6.07 -1.81
N ASP A 70 -10.59 -5.88 -3.06
CA ASP A 70 -9.71 -5.22 -4.03
C ASP A 70 -9.45 -3.80 -3.58
N GLY A 71 -8.20 -3.38 -3.64
CA GLY A 71 -7.82 -2.02 -3.30
C GLY A 71 -6.36 -1.90 -2.95
N ASP A 72 -5.90 -0.66 -2.85
CA ASP A 72 -4.53 -0.35 -2.48
C ASP A 72 -4.52 0.36 -1.14
N GLY A 73 -3.46 0.13 -0.37
CA GLY A 73 -3.18 0.93 0.81
C GLY A 73 -2.86 2.37 0.41
N VAL A 74 -2.89 3.28 1.38
CA VAL A 74 -2.77 4.71 1.13
C VAL A 74 -1.41 5.04 0.48
N THR A 75 -0.33 4.48 1.00
CA THR A 75 1.01 4.70 0.44
C THR A 75 1.18 4.04 -0.92
N ALA A 76 0.66 2.81 -1.07
CA ALA A 76 0.75 2.11 -2.35
C ALA A 76 0.06 2.91 -3.45
N ALA A 77 -1.13 3.43 -3.18
CA ALA A 77 -1.86 4.25 -4.15
C ALA A 77 -1.10 5.53 -4.50
N ALA A 78 -0.55 6.20 -3.48
CA ALA A 78 0.20 7.44 -3.71
C ALA A 78 1.44 7.21 -4.57
N LEU A 79 2.17 6.14 -4.31
CA LEU A 79 3.36 5.80 -5.11
C LEU A 79 2.97 5.46 -6.55
N ARG A 80 1.90 4.70 -6.75
CA ARG A 80 1.44 4.38 -8.10
C ARG A 80 1.04 5.61 -8.87
N ASN A 81 0.42 6.58 -8.20
CA ASN A 81 0.01 7.83 -8.86
C ASN A 81 1.20 8.63 -9.36
N THR A 82 2.40 8.39 -8.85
CA THR A 82 3.61 9.05 -9.34
C THR A 82 4.34 8.22 -10.40
N GLY A 83 3.79 7.09 -10.80
CA GLY A 83 4.38 6.25 -11.84
C GLY A 83 5.32 5.18 -11.33
N ILE A 84 5.41 5.00 -10.01
CA ILE A 84 6.25 3.96 -9.42
C ILE A 84 5.51 2.62 -9.49
N VAL A 85 6.22 1.57 -9.91
CA VAL A 85 5.68 0.21 -9.88
C VAL A 85 5.65 -0.28 -8.44
N VAL A 86 4.51 -0.74 -7.98
CA VAL A 86 4.35 -1.21 -6.60
C VAL A 86 4.03 -2.70 -6.61
N LEU A 87 4.85 -3.46 -5.89
CA LEU A 87 4.68 -4.89 -5.70
C LEU A 87 4.64 -5.18 -4.20
N THR A 88 4.11 -6.33 -3.84
CA THR A 88 4.21 -6.83 -2.47
C THR A 88 5.25 -7.93 -2.39
N GLU A 89 5.62 -8.31 -1.17
CA GLU A 89 6.53 -9.44 -0.98
C GLU A 89 5.90 -10.73 -1.54
N GLU A 90 4.58 -10.81 -1.57
CA GLU A 90 3.89 -11.98 -2.14
C GLU A 90 4.00 -12.01 -3.65
N ASP A 91 3.92 -10.84 -4.29
CA ASP A 91 4.13 -10.74 -5.73
C ASP A 91 5.54 -11.21 -6.10
N VAL A 92 6.53 -10.77 -5.35
CA VAL A 92 7.91 -11.18 -5.59
C VAL A 92 8.07 -12.69 -5.38
N ALA A 93 7.42 -13.24 -4.36
CA ALA A 93 7.48 -14.68 -4.11
C ALA A 93 6.88 -15.49 -5.27
N ARG A 94 5.90 -14.92 -6.00
CA ARG A 94 5.34 -15.55 -7.18
C ARG A 94 6.18 -15.36 -8.44
N GLY A 95 7.32 -14.70 -8.34
CA GLY A 95 8.21 -14.46 -9.47
C GLY A 95 7.92 -13.20 -10.23
N GLU A 96 7.05 -12.32 -9.74
CA GLU A 96 6.77 -11.05 -10.39
C GLU A 96 7.94 -10.08 -10.21
N ARG A 97 8.13 -9.23 -11.19
CA ARG A 97 9.25 -8.30 -11.22
C ARG A 97 8.73 -6.89 -11.47
N PRO A 98 9.50 -5.87 -11.08
CA PRO A 98 9.18 -4.51 -11.47
C PRO A 98 9.04 -4.42 -12.97
N SER A 99 8.07 -3.64 -13.44
CA SER A 99 7.83 -3.52 -14.85
C SER A 99 9.03 -2.88 -15.55
N GLY A 100 9.04 -3.01 -16.84
CA GLY A 100 10.17 -2.58 -17.62
C GLY A 100 11.19 -3.66 -17.82
N GLN A 101 11.02 -4.71 -17.07
CA GLN A 101 11.82 -5.89 -17.30
C GLN A 101 11.05 -6.93 -18.05
N THR A 102 10.04 -6.81 -18.47
CA THR A 102 9.23 -7.69 -19.01
C THR A 102 9.37 -8.45 -20.13
N ASN A 103 9.46 -7.96 -19.57
CA ASN A 103 9.45 -8.29 -20.13
C ASN A 103 9.29 -9.05 -20.78
N ARG A 104 9.35 -9.13 -20.80
CA ARG A 104 9.10 -9.59 -21.28
C ARG A 104 9.32 -10.22 -22.02
N ARG A 105 9.27 -10.53 -22.16
CA ARG A 105 9.38 -11.04 -22.84
C ARG A 105 9.27 -11.41 -23.55
N ASP A 106 9.36 -11.39 -23.51
CA ASP A 106 9.23 -11.54 -24.06
C ASP A 106 9.18 -11.86 -24.52
#